data_174f500c035ed6bcdd00f7fe1ac41367
#
_entry.id   174f500c035ed6bcdd00f7fe1ac41367
#
_cell.length_a   1.000
_cell.length_b   1.000
_cell.length_c   1.000
_cell.angle_alpha   90.00
_cell.angle_beta   90.00
_cell.angle_gamma   90.00
#
_symmetry.space_group_name_H-M   'P 1'
#
loop_
_entity.id
_entity.type
_entity.pdbx_description
1 polymer ?
#
loop_
_entity_poly.entity_id
_entity_poly.type
_entity_poly.pdbx_seq_one_letter_code
_entity_poly.pdbx_strand_id
1 'polypeptide(L)'
;MEMTQLKEHGEYGYELEIIGLFYLIWRHLARQFKAGKTAAPGIEDMDTKVQKDMVSFIYQHYTEKLTLSAIAASGGVCRSKCCQIFKKYLCQSPIDFLNSYRLEVSSHLLKKTDKSITEIATECGFNHLSYYSELFMRHYGCTPRQFRSQHPADS
;
A
#
# COMPACT_ATOMS: atom_id res chain seq x y z
N MET A 1 4.21 -22.72 -20.08
CA MET A 1 3.84 -24.14 -20.05
C MET A 1 4.66 -24.96 -19.03
N GLU A 2 5.83 -24.48 -18.57
CA GLU A 2 6.67 -25.20 -17.58
C GLU A 2 6.23 -25.05 -16.11
N MET A 3 5.54 -24.00 -15.75
CA MET A 3 5.10 -23.78 -14.36
C MET A 3 3.97 -24.69 -13.87
N THR A 4 3.24 -25.34 -14.78
CA THR A 4 2.10 -26.19 -14.43
C THR A 4 2.53 -27.65 -14.20
N GLN A 5 3.66 -28.08 -14.75
CA GLN A 5 4.16 -29.47 -14.60
C GLN A 5 4.96 -29.71 -13.30
N LEU A 6 5.50 -28.65 -12.68
CA LEU A 6 6.26 -28.75 -11.41
C LEU A 6 5.39 -29.02 -10.18
N LYS A 7 4.06 -28.89 -10.31
CA LYS A 7 3.12 -29.08 -9.19
C LYS A 7 2.73 -30.54 -8.94
N GLU A 8 3.01 -31.43 -9.85
CA GLU A 8 2.57 -32.84 -9.77
C GLU A 8 3.64 -33.82 -9.22
N HIS A 9 4.89 -33.38 -9.09
CA HIS A 9 5.94 -34.17 -8.46
C HIS A 9 6.29 -33.52 -7.14
N GLY A 10 5.80 -34.12 -6.03
CA GLY A 10 6.03 -33.68 -4.66
C GLY A 10 7.51 -33.78 -4.24
N GLU A 11 8.41 -33.09 -4.94
CA GLU A 11 9.81 -32.96 -4.56
C GLU A 11 9.98 -31.77 -3.59
N TYR A 12 10.49 -32.08 -2.43
CA TYR A 12 10.94 -31.11 -1.43
C TYR A 12 11.95 -30.15 -2.08
N GLY A 13 11.57 -28.89 -2.29
CA GLY A 13 12.46 -27.87 -2.84
C GLY A 13 11.88 -26.95 -3.92
N TYR A 14 10.72 -27.28 -4.51
CA TYR A 14 10.12 -26.44 -5.56
C TYR A 14 9.83 -24.99 -5.08
N GLU A 15 9.56 -24.82 -3.80
CA GLU A 15 9.35 -23.50 -3.19
C GLU A 15 10.63 -22.65 -3.23
N LEU A 16 11.79 -23.27 -3.02
CA LEU A 16 13.10 -22.60 -3.11
C LEU A 16 13.44 -22.27 -4.56
N GLU A 17 13.05 -23.09 -5.53
CA GLU A 17 13.23 -22.81 -6.95
C GLU A 17 12.34 -21.63 -7.40
N ILE A 18 11.08 -21.59 -6.95
CA ILE A 18 10.17 -20.46 -7.22
C ILE A 18 10.73 -19.16 -6.61
N ILE A 19 11.22 -19.21 -5.39
CA ILE A 19 11.84 -18.05 -4.73
C ILE A 19 13.11 -17.63 -5.49
N GLY A 20 13.93 -18.58 -5.96
CA GLY A 20 15.11 -18.34 -6.76
C GLY A 20 14.80 -17.69 -8.11
N LEU A 21 13.78 -18.16 -8.82
CA LEU A 21 13.30 -17.58 -10.07
C LEU A 21 12.71 -16.18 -9.86
N PHE A 22 11.94 -15.99 -8.80
CA PHE A 22 11.42 -14.68 -8.42
C PHE A 22 12.55 -13.68 -8.14
N TYR A 23 13.59 -14.11 -7.41
CA TYR A 23 14.76 -13.28 -7.14
C TYR A 23 15.54 -12.92 -8.42
N LEU A 24 15.66 -13.86 -9.37
CA LEU A 24 16.33 -13.62 -10.66
C LEU A 24 15.54 -12.63 -11.52
N ILE A 25 14.20 -12.76 -11.57
CA ILE A 25 13.31 -11.84 -12.28
C ILE A 25 13.40 -10.45 -11.63
N TRP A 26 13.32 -10.37 -10.29
CA TRP A 26 13.45 -9.12 -9.56
C TRP A 26 14.80 -8.43 -9.78
N ARG A 27 15.88 -9.21 -9.76
CA ARG A 27 17.22 -8.72 -10.06
C ARG A 27 17.34 -8.18 -11.50
N HIS A 28 16.70 -8.84 -12.46
CA HIS A 28 16.69 -8.41 -13.86
C HIS A 28 15.90 -7.11 -14.02
N LEU A 29 14.70 -7.04 -13.44
CA LEU A 29 13.88 -5.83 -13.40
C LEU A 29 14.61 -4.68 -12.71
N ALA A 30 15.20 -4.92 -11.55
CA ALA A 30 15.95 -3.91 -10.81
C ALA A 30 17.15 -3.35 -11.60
N ARG A 31 17.80 -4.19 -12.45
CA ARG A 31 18.85 -3.72 -13.35
C ARG A 31 18.33 -2.87 -14.49
N GLN A 32 17.18 -3.21 -15.07
CA GLN A 32 16.57 -2.39 -16.12
C GLN A 32 16.06 -1.06 -15.58
N PHE A 33 15.49 -1.04 -14.37
CA PHE A 33 15.12 0.22 -13.69
C PHE A 33 16.33 1.08 -13.30
N LYS A 34 17.49 0.47 -13.00
CA LYS A 34 18.74 1.22 -12.79
C LYS A 34 19.34 1.78 -14.09
N ALA A 35 19.15 1.13 -15.21
CA ALA A 35 19.67 1.61 -16.50
C ALA A 35 18.96 2.86 -17.03
N GLY A 36 17.79 3.22 -16.48
CA GLY A 36 17.04 4.43 -16.81
C GLY A 36 17.33 5.64 -15.91
N LYS A 37 18.12 5.48 -14.85
CA LYS A 37 18.55 6.57 -13.95
C LYS A 37 20.03 6.44 -13.65
N THR A 38 20.87 7.11 -14.45
CA THR A 38 22.23 7.49 -14.06
C THR A 38 22.12 8.57 -12.97
N ALA A 39 21.82 8.15 -11.75
CA ALA A 39 22.07 8.95 -10.57
C ALA A 39 23.29 8.34 -9.88
N ALA A 40 24.36 9.11 -9.75
CA ALA A 40 25.59 8.76 -9.05
C ALA A 40 25.24 8.24 -7.64
N PRO A 41 25.97 7.24 -7.11
CA PRO A 41 25.76 6.78 -5.74
C PRO A 41 26.19 7.90 -4.79
N GLY A 42 25.23 8.53 -4.11
CA GLY A 42 25.57 9.49 -3.06
C GLY A 42 24.65 10.71 -2.89
N ILE A 43 23.77 11.02 -3.83
CA ILE A 43 22.79 12.11 -3.63
C ILE A 43 21.40 11.50 -3.66
N GLU A 44 20.88 11.15 -2.47
CA GLU A 44 19.44 10.97 -2.32
C GLU A 44 18.79 12.28 -2.75
N ASP A 45 18.00 12.26 -3.83
CA ASP A 45 17.26 13.44 -4.27
C ASP A 45 16.47 13.95 -3.05
N MET A 46 16.65 15.23 -2.69
CA MET A 46 16.00 15.86 -1.53
C MET A 46 14.49 15.55 -1.51
N ASP A 47 13.86 15.52 -2.69
CA ASP A 47 12.45 15.16 -2.83
C ASP A 47 12.17 13.71 -2.41
N THR A 48 13.10 12.78 -2.62
CA THR A 48 12.95 11.35 -2.19
C THR A 48 12.99 11.24 -0.67
N LYS A 49 13.89 11.97 -0.01
CA LYS A 49 13.92 12.02 1.46
C LYS A 49 12.64 12.61 2.02
N VAL A 50 12.22 13.76 1.51
CA VAL A 50 10.96 14.40 1.91
C VAL A 50 9.75 13.48 1.69
N GLN A 51 9.72 12.75 0.57
CA GLN A 51 8.66 11.77 0.29
C GLN A 51 8.65 10.65 1.33
N LYS A 52 9.80 10.09 1.70
CA LYS A 52 9.91 9.05 2.74
C LYS A 52 9.42 9.56 4.10
N ASP A 53 9.79 10.77 4.49
CA ASP A 53 9.36 11.38 5.76
C ASP A 53 7.83 11.55 5.80
N MET A 54 7.22 12.07 4.73
CA MET A 54 5.76 12.24 4.63
C MET A 54 5.01 10.89 4.64
N VAL A 55 5.52 9.87 3.95
CA VAL A 55 4.94 8.53 3.93
C VAL A 55 5.05 7.87 5.31
N SER A 56 6.21 7.98 5.97
CA SER A 56 6.40 7.49 7.33
C SER A 56 5.42 8.15 8.32
N PHE A 57 5.23 9.45 8.20
CA PHE A 57 4.26 10.19 9.01
C PHE A 57 2.82 9.69 8.80
N ILE A 58 2.42 9.42 7.55
CA ILE A 58 1.10 8.85 7.25
C ILE A 58 0.96 7.49 7.93
N TYR A 59 1.94 6.59 7.83
CA TYR A 59 1.88 5.26 8.45
C TYR A 59 1.79 5.29 9.96
N GLN A 60 2.40 6.28 10.61
CA GLN A 60 2.37 6.43 12.07
C GLN A 60 1.06 7.04 12.58
N HIS A 61 0.39 7.86 11.77
CA HIS A 61 -0.74 8.69 12.19
C HIS A 61 -2.04 8.43 11.40
N TYR A 62 -2.11 7.33 10.60
CA TYR A 62 -3.25 7.09 9.70
C TYR A 62 -4.61 7.01 10.40
N THR A 63 -4.65 6.63 11.66
CA THR A 63 -5.89 6.55 12.46
C THR A 63 -6.42 7.93 12.86
N GLU A 64 -5.56 8.95 12.83
CA GLU A 64 -5.89 10.30 13.24
C GLU A 64 -6.53 11.12 12.12
N LYS A 65 -7.13 12.28 12.47
CA LYS A 65 -7.63 13.22 11.47
C LYS A 65 -6.48 13.93 10.75
N LEU A 66 -5.86 13.27 9.78
CA LEU A 66 -4.80 13.85 8.98
C LEU A 66 -5.33 14.81 7.92
N THR A 67 -4.66 15.95 7.78
CA THR A 67 -4.92 16.94 6.73
C THR A 67 -3.73 17.02 5.77
N LEU A 68 -3.97 17.49 4.55
CA LEU A 68 -2.90 17.76 3.58
C LEU A 68 -1.81 18.69 4.18
N SER A 69 -2.22 19.66 5.01
CA SER A 69 -1.28 20.58 5.66
C SER A 69 -0.38 19.86 6.67
N ALA A 70 -0.92 18.92 7.45
CA ALA A 70 -0.13 18.12 8.40
C ALA A 70 0.87 17.23 7.69
N ILE A 71 0.45 16.56 6.61
CA ILE A 71 1.34 15.73 5.78
C ILE A 71 2.45 16.58 5.16
N ALA A 72 2.13 17.75 4.60
CA ALA A 72 3.12 18.63 4.01
C ALA A 72 4.12 19.16 5.06
N ALA A 73 3.63 19.52 6.26
CA ALA A 73 4.46 19.98 7.36
C ALA A 73 5.45 18.90 7.84
N SER A 74 5.08 17.63 7.86
CA SER A 74 5.99 16.54 8.25
C SER A 74 7.20 16.39 7.33
N GLY A 75 7.07 16.77 6.06
CA GLY A 75 8.19 16.82 5.11
C GLY A 75 8.85 18.21 5.02
N GLY A 76 8.43 19.19 5.82
CA GLY A 76 8.96 20.55 5.76
C GLY A 76 8.67 21.30 4.46
N VAL A 77 7.57 20.96 3.76
CA VAL A 77 7.22 21.54 2.45
C VAL A 77 5.83 22.18 2.45
N CYS A 78 5.56 23.03 1.48
CA CYS A 78 4.20 23.56 1.27
C CYS A 78 3.29 22.50 0.64
N ARG A 79 1.96 22.70 0.74
CA ARG A 79 0.94 21.77 0.21
C ARG A 79 1.10 21.46 -1.27
N SER A 80 1.42 22.48 -2.09
CA SER A 80 1.64 22.30 -3.53
C SER A 80 2.83 21.39 -3.82
N LYS A 81 3.96 21.58 -3.12
CA LYS A 81 5.15 20.73 -3.26
C LYS A 81 4.88 19.31 -2.78
N CYS A 82 4.17 19.14 -1.67
CA CYS A 82 3.70 17.85 -1.18
C CYS A 82 2.92 17.10 -2.27
N CYS A 83 1.90 17.72 -2.87
CA CYS A 83 1.13 17.11 -3.95
C CYS A 83 1.99 16.76 -5.18
N GLN A 84 2.94 17.62 -5.55
CA GLN A 84 3.87 17.35 -6.67
C GLN A 84 4.75 16.13 -6.40
N ILE A 85 5.31 16.02 -5.18
CA ILE A 85 6.15 14.89 -4.76
C ILE A 85 5.33 13.59 -4.80
N PHE A 86 4.14 13.56 -4.19
CA PHE A 86 3.27 12.38 -4.22
C PHE A 86 2.89 11.98 -5.64
N LYS A 87 2.54 12.95 -6.49
CA LYS A 87 2.21 12.68 -7.90
C LYS A 87 3.41 12.13 -8.66
N LYS A 88 4.61 12.70 -8.46
CA LYS A 88 5.84 12.31 -9.15
C LYS A 88 6.30 10.89 -8.79
N TYR A 89 6.27 10.54 -7.50
CA TYR A 89 6.86 9.29 -7.02
C TYR A 89 5.85 8.17 -6.75
N LEU A 90 4.59 8.52 -6.44
CA LEU A 90 3.55 7.57 -6.04
C LEU A 90 2.32 7.57 -6.96
N CYS A 91 2.31 8.43 -7.99
CA CYS A 91 1.25 8.55 -9.00
C CYS A 91 -0.16 8.87 -8.43
N GLN A 92 -0.26 9.37 -7.20
CA GLN A 92 -1.52 9.68 -6.52
C GLN A 92 -1.40 10.91 -5.61
N SER A 93 -2.50 11.41 -5.08
CA SER A 93 -2.48 12.51 -4.12
C SER A 93 -2.12 12.00 -2.70
N PRO A 94 -1.64 12.89 -1.79
CA PRO A 94 -1.36 12.51 -0.40
C PRO A 94 -2.58 11.95 0.35
N ILE A 95 -3.76 12.49 0.08
CA ILE A 95 -5.01 12.03 0.72
C ILE A 95 -5.49 10.70 0.13
N ASP A 96 -5.32 10.48 -1.19
CA ASP A 96 -5.64 9.20 -1.79
C ASP A 96 -4.70 8.10 -1.27
N PHE A 97 -3.41 8.42 -1.10
CA PHE A 97 -2.44 7.50 -0.48
C PHE A 97 -2.85 7.12 0.95
N LEU A 98 -3.19 8.11 1.79
CA LEU A 98 -3.70 7.87 3.14
C LEU A 98 -4.94 6.97 3.12
N ASN A 99 -5.91 7.27 2.26
CA ASN A 99 -7.14 6.51 2.17
C ASN A 99 -6.89 5.08 1.65
N SER A 100 -6.00 4.89 0.67
CA SER A 100 -5.61 3.55 0.18
C SER A 100 -4.99 2.71 1.29
N TYR A 101 -4.11 3.29 2.10
CA TYR A 101 -3.51 2.60 3.24
C TYR A 101 -4.53 2.23 4.32
N ARG A 102 -5.44 3.15 4.65
CA ARG A 102 -6.56 2.87 5.58
C ARG A 102 -7.45 1.72 5.09
N LEU A 103 -7.74 1.68 3.79
CA LEU A 103 -8.52 0.60 3.17
C LEU A 103 -7.79 -0.73 3.24
N GLU A 104 -6.48 -0.73 3.02
CA GLU A 104 -5.65 -1.92 3.13
C GLU A 104 -5.68 -2.49 4.55
N VAL A 105 -5.44 -1.65 5.57
CA VAL A 105 -5.54 -2.05 6.98
C VAL A 105 -6.95 -2.57 7.31
N SER A 106 -7.99 -1.86 6.84
CA SER A 106 -9.37 -2.28 7.08
C SER A 106 -9.69 -3.64 6.44
N SER A 107 -9.14 -3.93 5.27
CA SER A 107 -9.32 -5.22 4.59
C SER A 107 -8.72 -6.38 5.40
N HIS A 108 -7.58 -6.16 6.05
CA HIS A 108 -6.98 -7.13 6.97
C HIS A 108 -7.82 -7.34 8.23
N LEU A 109 -8.36 -6.27 8.81
CA LEU A 109 -9.24 -6.36 9.99
C LEU A 109 -10.55 -7.09 9.65
N LEU A 110 -11.13 -6.84 8.47
CA LEU A 110 -12.32 -7.53 7.99
C LEU A 110 -12.14 -9.05 7.88
N LYS A 111 -10.93 -9.51 7.54
CA LYS A 111 -10.60 -10.95 7.43
C LYS A 111 -10.25 -11.60 8.76
N LYS A 112 -9.68 -10.84 9.70
CA LYS A 112 -9.07 -11.41 10.91
C LYS A 112 -9.87 -11.17 12.19
N THR A 113 -10.94 -10.38 12.15
CA THR A 113 -11.69 -10.01 13.35
C THR A 113 -13.21 -10.02 13.12
N ASP A 114 -13.96 -10.24 14.20
CA ASP A 114 -15.42 -10.15 14.20
C ASP A 114 -15.96 -8.75 14.50
N LYS A 115 -15.09 -7.74 14.55
CA LYS A 115 -15.47 -6.34 14.76
C LYS A 115 -16.51 -5.91 13.73
N SER A 116 -17.46 -5.09 14.13
CA SER A 116 -18.44 -4.51 13.20
C SER A 116 -17.77 -3.66 12.12
N ILE A 117 -18.43 -3.50 10.98
CA ILE A 117 -17.94 -2.66 9.88
C ILE A 117 -17.70 -1.22 10.34
N THR A 118 -18.56 -0.73 11.25
CA THR A 118 -18.46 0.62 11.82
C THR A 118 -17.23 0.76 12.72
N GLU A 119 -16.97 -0.22 13.59
CA GLU A 119 -15.78 -0.23 14.46
C GLU A 119 -14.50 -0.24 13.61
N ILE A 120 -14.43 -1.09 12.60
CA ILE A 120 -13.26 -1.15 11.69
C ILE A 120 -13.05 0.18 10.96
N ALA A 121 -14.11 0.78 10.42
CA ALA A 121 -14.02 2.07 9.75
C ALA A 121 -13.46 3.14 10.68
N THR A 122 -13.98 3.22 11.92
CA THR A 122 -13.54 4.19 12.94
C THR A 122 -12.08 3.94 13.35
N GLU A 123 -11.70 2.69 13.61
CA GLU A 123 -10.34 2.29 13.99
C GLU A 123 -9.32 2.62 12.90
N CYS A 124 -9.72 2.51 11.63
CA CYS A 124 -8.89 2.91 10.50
C CYS A 124 -8.89 4.43 10.22
N GLY A 125 -9.54 5.24 11.05
CA GLY A 125 -9.53 6.70 10.93
C GLY A 125 -10.56 7.28 9.95
N PHE A 126 -11.59 6.51 9.55
CA PHE A 126 -12.71 7.04 8.79
C PHE A 126 -13.78 7.64 9.69
N ASN A 127 -14.07 8.92 9.51
CA ASN A 127 -15.08 9.63 10.34
C ASN A 127 -16.53 9.32 9.89
N HIS A 128 -16.73 8.87 8.65
CA HIS A 128 -18.05 8.62 8.07
C HIS A 128 -18.10 7.26 7.41
N LEU A 129 -18.99 6.38 7.88
CA LEU A 129 -19.17 5.03 7.37
C LEU A 129 -19.57 5.01 5.88
N SER A 130 -20.39 5.97 5.44
CA SER A 130 -20.80 6.08 4.04
C SER A 130 -19.61 6.33 3.13
N TYR A 131 -18.73 7.26 3.50
CA TYR A 131 -17.51 7.57 2.76
C TYR A 131 -16.55 6.38 2.72
N TYR A 132 -16.35 5.70 3.87
CA TYR A 132 -15.57 4.46 3.92
C TYR A 132 -16.10 3.41 2.95
N SER A 133 -17.43 3.14 3.00
CA SER A 133 -18.06 2.10 2.17
C SER A 133 -17.97 2.43 0.68
N GLU A 134 -18.11 3.70 0.30
CA GLU A 134 -17.95 4.15 -1.08
C GLU A 134 -16.51 3.98 -1.58
N LEU A 135 -15.52 4.40 -0.78
CA LEU A 135 -14.11 4.22 -1.13
C LEU A 135 -13.73 2.74 -1.22
N PHE A 136 -14.22 1.92 -0.28
CA PHE A 136 -13.96 0.49 -0.26
C PHE A 136 -14.52 -0.19 -1.52
N MET A 137 -15.78 0.12 -1.89
CA MET A 137 -16.40 -0.37 -3.12
C MET A 137 -15.60 0.04 -4.35
N ARG A 138 -15.13 1.31 -4.41
CA ARG A 138 -14.33 1.82 -5.53
C ARG A 138 -12.98 1.12 -5.65
N HIS A 139 -12.38 0.75 -4.51
CA HIS A 139 -11.05 0.14 -4.45
C HIS A 139 -11.05 -1.38 -4.66
N TYR A 140 -12.01 -2.08 -4.04
CA TYR A 140 -12.09 -3.54 -4.06
C TYR A 140 -13.21 -4.13 -4.94
N GLY A 141 -14.07 -3.30 -5.53
CA GLY A 141 -15.18 -3.74 -6.39
C GLY A 141 -16.36 -4.36 -5.63
N CYS A 142 -16.34 -4.39 -4.29
CA CYS A 142 -17.40 -4.93 -3.44
C CYS A 142 -17.53 -4.14 -2.13
N THR A 143 -18.67 -4.28 -1.45
CA THR A 143 -18.87 -3.64 -0.14
C THR A 143 -18.01 -4.32 0.94
N PRO A 144 -17.66 -3.61 2.05
CA PRO A 144 -16.95 -4.22 3.18
C PRO A 144 -17.65 -5.48 3.72
N ARG A 145 -18.98 -5.51 3.73
CA ARG A 145 -19.78 -6.66 4.17
C ARG A 145 -19.64 -7.85 3.22
N GLN A 146 -19.72 -7.61 1.91
CA GLN A 146 -19.51 -8.65 0.90
C GLN A 146 -18.07 -9.17 0.94
N PHE A 147 -17.10 -8.28 1.11
CA PHE A 147 -15.68 -8.65 1.23
C PHE A 147 -15.46 -9.59 2.42
N ARG A 148 -16.04 -9.32 3.59
CA ARG A 148 -15.98 -10.22 4.76
C ARG A 148 -16.61 -11.58 4.48
N SER A 149 -17.78 -11.60 3.83
CA SER A 149 -18.46 -12.89 3.55
C SER A 149 -17.69 -13.75 2.56
N GLN A 150 -16.89 -13.15 1.67
CA GLN A 150 -16.03 -13.87 0.72
C GLN A 150 -14.73 -14.38 1.35
N HIS A 151 -14.34 -13.81 2.50
CA HIS A 151 -13.13 -14.17 3.22
C HIS A 151 -13.49 -14.40 4.70
N PRO A 152 -14.21 -15.50 5.03
CA PRO A 152 -14.48 -15.82 6.43
C PRO A 152 -13.16 -15.98 7.17
N ALA A 153 -13.11 -15.46 8.42
CA ALA A 153 -11.94 -15.64 9.27
C ALA A 153 -11.67 -17.14 9.41
N ASP A 154 -10.45 -17.57 9.12
CA ASP A 154 -10.03 -18.94 9.40
C ASP A 154 -10.15 -19.17 10.90
N SER A 155 -11.13 -20.01 11.29
CA SER A 155 -11.43 -20.39 12.66
C SER A 155 -10.39 -21.36 13.19
#